data_0bb855460cb24a4df48afc07da0c8d81
#
_entry.id   0bb855460cb24a4df48afc07da0c8d81
#
_cell.length_a   1.000
_cell.length_b   1.000
_cell.length_c   1.000
_cell.angle_alpha   90.00
_cell.angle_beta   90.00
_cell.angle_gamma   90.00
#
_symmetry.space_group_name_H-M   'P 1'
#
loop_
_entity.id
_entity.type
_entity.pdbx_description
1 polymer ?
#
loop_
_entity_poly.entity_id
_entity_poly.type
_entity_poly.pdbx_seq_one_letter_code
_entity_poly.pdbx_strand_id
1 'polypeptide(L)'
;MNRFIFSPLLFISLLLFSYKADEKTISRLKEKAHLAETFCKSKNYNTQFCILIDMSLHSGKNRAFLWDMKNDSIIASGLCAHGCGSMPWGETYTKTKPVFSNTPDSHCTALGKYKIGKRGYSQWGINVNYLLHGLESTNNNAIKRQIVLHSWSDVADKEVYPNGTPEGWGCPAIGNKLMKTLDAKLKETEKPVLLWIFN
;
A
#
# COMPACT_ATOMS: atom_id res chain seq x y z
N MET A 1 -64.64 -13.62 -5.23
CA MET A 1 -63.74 -12.95 -6.20
C MET A 1 -62.49 -12.53 -5.44
N ASN A 2 -61.48 -13.39 -5.39
CA ASN A 2 -60.20 -13.10 -4.68
C ASN A 2 -59.19 -12.53 -5.68
N ARG A 3 -58.78 -11.27 -5.46
CA ARG A 3 -57.73 -10.62 -6.22
C ARG A 3 -56.39 -10.94 -5.54
N PHE A 4 -55.54 -11.75 -6.19
CA PHE A 4 -54.13 -11.93 -5.84
C PHE A 4 -53.34 -10.69 -6.29
N ILE A 5 -52.76 -9.97 -5.32
CA ILE A 5 -51.83 -8.86 -5.57
C ILE A 5 -50.44 -9.50 -5.69
N PHE A 6 -49.90 -9.55 -6.93
CA PHE A 6 -48.49 -9.88 -7.14
C PHE A 6 -47.64 -8.65 -6.82
N SER A 7 -46.85 -8.75 -5.77
CA SER A 7 -45.79 -7.76 -5.46
C SER A 7 -44.54 -8.13 -6.27
N PRO A 8 -43.98 -7.23 -7.10
CA PRO A 8 -42.74 -7.52 -7.78
C PRO A 8 -41.58 -7.37 -6.79
N LEU A 9 -40.88 -8.47 -6.50
CA LEU A 9 -39.59 -8.44 -5.82
C LEU A 9 -38.57 -7.72 -6.74
N LEU A 10 -38.19 -6.52 -6.33
CA LEU A 10 -37.14 -5.75 -6.96
C LEU A 10 -35.79 -6.38 -6.57
N PHE A 11 -35.19 -7.19 -7.45
CA PHE A 11 -33.82 -7.68 -7.30
C PHE A 11 -32.87 -6.49 -7.54
N ILE A 12 -32.41 -5.84 -6.47
CA ILE A 12 -31.30 -4.90 -6.54
C ILE A 12 -30.03 -5.74 -6.67
N SER A 13 -29.54 -5.89 -7.90
CA SER A 13 -28.21 -6.43 -8.16
C SER A 13 -27.18 -5.41 -7.68
N LEU A 14 -26.56 -5.68 -6.53
CA LEU A 14 -25.40 -4.95 -6.06
C LEU A 14 -24.24 -5.24 -7.03
N LEU A 15 -24.02 -4.35 -7.99
CA LEU A 15 -22.81 -4.34 -8.82
C LEU A 15 -21.63 -4.01 -7.91
N LEU A 16 -20.99 -5.04 -7.37
CA LEU A 16 -19.67 -4.94 -6.78
C LEU A 16 -18.70 -4.57 -7.90
N PHE A 17 -18.40 -3.29 -8.04
CA PHE A 17 -17.26 -2.85 -8.83
C PHE A 17 -15.98 -3.36 -8.14
N SER A 18 -15.63 -4.60 -8.44
CA SER A 18 -14.30 -5.12 -8.15
C SER A 18 -13.32 -4.39 -9.07
N TYR A 19 -12.45 -3.57 -8.50
CA TYR A 19 -11.29 -3.05 -9.22
C TYR A 19 -10.48 -4.25 -9.74
N LYS A 20 -10.47 -4.42 -11.07
CA LYS A 20 -9.66 -5.43 -11.73
C LYS A 20 -8.35 -4.74 -12.15
N ALA A 21 -7.27 -4.96 -11.38
CA ALA A 21 -5.94 -4.59 -11.83
C ALA A 21 -5.68 -5.24 -13.21
N ASP A 22 -4.96 -4.55 -14.09
CA ASP A 22 -4.63 -5.12 -15.40
C ASP A 22 -3.76 -6.40 -15.25
N GLU A 23 -3.82 -7.30 -16.25
CA GLU A 23 -3.16 -8.60 -16.19
C GLU A 23 -1.65 -8.49 -15.98
N LYS A 24 -1.00 -7.47 -16.52
CA LYS A 24 0.43 -7.22 -16.34
C LYS A 24 0.75 -6.89 -14.88
N THR A 25 -0.05 -6.03 -14.25
CA THR A 25 0.08 -5.71 -12.82
C THR A 25 -0.11 -6.95 -11.97
N ILE A 26 -1.16 -7.76 -12.23
CA ILE A 26 -1.40 -9.00 -11.48
C ILE A 26 -0.22 -9.97 -11.62
N SER A 27 0.31 -10.17 -12.82
CA SER A 27 1.46 -11.05 -13.06
C SER A 27 2.69 -10.62 -12.25
N ARG A 28 3.00 -9.31 -12.24
CA ARG A 28 4.11 -8.75 -11.45
C ARG A 28 3.91 -8.94 -9.94
N LEU A 29 2.68 -8.72 -9.46
CA LEU A 29 2.36 -8.90 -8.04
C LEU A 29 2.52 -10.36 -7.63
N LYS A 30 2.05 -11.32 -8.43
CA LYS A 30 2.23 -12.76 -8.18
C LYS A 30 3.70 -13.16 -8.12
N GLU A 31 4.52 -12.71 -9.06
CA GLU A 31 5.97 -12.94 -9.03
C GLU A 31 6.59 -12.42 -7.72
N LYS A 32 6.28 -11.19 -7.34
CA LYS A 32 6.80 -10.58 -6.11
C LYS A 32 6.25 -11.26 -4.86
N ALA A 33 4.98 -11.64 -4.85
CA ALA A 33 4.36 -12.37 -3.74
C ALA A 33 5.00 -13.73 -3.51
N HIS A 34 5.32 -14.48 -4.56
CA HIS A 34 6.03 -15.77 -4.46
C HIS A 34 7.43 -15.61 -3.83
N LEU A 35 8.18 -14.60 -4.27
CA LEU A 35 9.48 -14.28 -3.67
C LEU A 35 9.34 -13.80 -2.21
N ALA A 36 8.29 -13.02 -1.92
CA ALA A 36 7.97 -12.57 -0.58
C ALA A 36 7.62 -13.75 0.36
N GLU A 37 6.83 -14.71 -0.11
CA GLU A 37 6.47 -15.90 0.65
C GLU A 37 7.71 -16.74 1.00
N THR A 38 8.60 -16.97 0.03
CA THR A 38 9.87 -17.67 0.23
C THR A 38 10.72 -16.97 1.30
N PHE A 39 10.83 -15.65 1.22
CA PHE A 39 11.51 -14.84 2.23
C PHE A 39 10.84 -14.97 3.60
N CYS A 40 9.52 -14.83 3.68
CA CYS A 40 8.76 -14.92 4.93
C CYS A 40 8.94 -16.29 5.62
N LYS A 41 8.91 -17.39 4.85
CA LYS A 41 9.18 -18.75 5.35
C LYS A 41 10.59 -18.85 5.94
N SER A 42 11.61 -18.33 5.24
CA SER A 42 13.01 -18.41 5.67
C SER A 42 13.31 -17.58 6.92
N LYS A 43 12.54 -16.54 7.22
CA LYS A 43 12.73 -15.60 8.34
C LYS A 43 11.69 -15.73 9.44
N ASN A 44 10.81 -16.73 9.39
CA ASN A 44 9.69 -16.93 10.33
C ASN A 44 8.76 -15.71 10.43
N TYR A 45 8.50 -15.06 9.31
CA TYR A 45 7.53 -13.97 9.19
C TYR A 45 6.11 -14.51 8.95
N ASN A 46 5.13 -13.62 8.94
CA ASN A 46 3.76 -13.95 8.55
C ASN A 46 3.73 -14.47 7.11
N THR A 47 3.07 -15.62 6.89
CA THR A 47 2.92 -16.27 5.58
C THR A 47 1.48 -16.26 5.08
N GLN A 48 0.59 -15.56 5.76
CA GLN A 48 -0.81 -15.42 5.33
C GLN A 48 -0.97 -14.25 4.37
N PHE A 49 -0.29 -13.13 4.67
CA PHE A 49 -0.36 -11.93 3.84
C PHE A 49 0.94 -11.12 3.90
N CYS A 50 1.15 -10.28 2.89
CA CYS A 50 2.19 -9.24 2.88
C CYS A 50 1.63 -7.94 2.26
N ILE A 51 2.42 -6.87 2.35
CA ILE A 51 2.11 -5.60 1.69
C ILE A 51 3.11 -5.42 0.54
N LEU A 52 2.59 -5.25 -0.67
CA LEU A 52 3.36 -5.00 -1.89
C LEU A 52 3.09 -3.59 -2.40
N ILE A 53 4.14 -2.81 -2.65
CA ILE A 53 4.03 -1.46 -3.20
C ILE A 53 4.83 -1.40 -4.49
N ASP A 54 4.12 -1.30 -5.63
CA ASP A 54 4.71 -1.24 -6.97
C ASP A 54 4.87 0.22 -7.42
N MET A 55 6.08 0.76 -7.26
CA MET A 55 6.39 2.15 -7.62
C MET A 55 6.55 2.36 -9.13
N SER A 56 6.53 1.32 -9.96
CA SER A 56 6.47 1.45 -11.42
C SER A 56 5.09 1.91 -11.91
N LEU A 57 4.06 1.73 -11.09
CA LEU A 57 2.72 2.22 -11.38
C LEU A 57 2.63 3.72 -11.06
N HIS A 58 1.86 4.44 -11.88
CA HIS A 58 1.62 5.86 -11.67
C HIS A 58 1.00 6.13 -10.29
N SER A 59 1.40 7.21 -9.60
CA SER A 59 0.95 7.49 -8.24
C SER A 59 -0.56 7.70 -8.11
N GLY A 60 -1.23 8.10 -9.18
CA GLY A 60 -2.69 8.22 -9.25
C GLY A 60 -3.44 6.90 -9.49
N LYS A 61 -2.73 5.79 -9.62
CA LYS A 61 -3.30 4.45 -9.69
C LYS A 61 -3.05 3.68 -8.41
N ASN A 62 -3.89 2.69 -8.12
CA ASN A 62 -3.66 1.78 -7.00
C ASN A 62 -2.33 1.06 -7.20
N ARG A 63 -1.40 1.25 -6.28
CA ARG A 63 -0.05 0.68 -6.32
C ARG A 63 0.43 0.14 -4.97
N ALA A 64 -0.37 0.29 -3.90
CA ALA A 64 -0.19 -0.39 -2.63
C ALA A 64 -1.25 -1.50 -2.52
N PHE A 65 -0.81 -2.72 -2.23
CA PHE A 65 -1.63 -3.91 -2.24
C PHE A 65 -1.43 -4.71 -0.96
N LEU A 66 -2.52 -5.06 -0.29
CA LEU A 66 -2.55 -6.13 0.71
C LEU A 66 -2.76 -7.44 -0.05
N TRP A 67 -1.76 -8.30 -0.05
CA TRP A 67 -1.75 -9.56 -0.79
C TRP A 67 -2.03 -10.75 0.11
N ASP A 68 -2.98 -11.58 -0.26
CA ASP A 68 -3.25 -12.89 0.33
C ASP A 68 -2.27 -13.91 -0.26
N MET A 69 -1.31 -14.37 0.53
CA MET A 69 -0.31 -15.35 0.08
C MET A 69 -0.91 -16.75 -0.09
N LYS A 70 -1.98 -17.07 0.65
CA LYS A 70 -2.64 -18.38 0.59
C LYS A 70 -3.49 -18.53 -0.67
N ASN A 71 -4.26 -17.49 -1.01
CA ASN A 71 -5.19 -17.50 -2.13
C ASN A 71 -4.61 -16.83 -3.40
N ASP A 72 -3.35 -16.38 -3.35
CA ASP A 72 -2.62 -15.71 -4.45
C ASP A 72 -3.44 -14.57 -5.09
N SER A 73 -3.97 -13.68 -4.25
CA SER A 73 -4.93 -12.66 -4.63
C SER A 73 -4.82 -11.37 -3.84
N ILE A 74 -5.37 -10.27 -4.39
CA ILE A 74 -5.45 -8.97 -3.73
C ILE A 74 -6.62 -8.97 -2.75
N ILE A 75 -6.34 -8.71 -1.46
CA ILE A 75 -7.36 -8.46 -0.42
C ILE A 75 -7.86 -7.02 -0.50
N ALA A 76 -6.94 -6.07 -0.63
CA ALA A 76 -7.23 -4.64 -0.72
C ALA A 76 -6.14 -3.92 -1.48
N SER A 77 -6.49 -2.78 -2.08
CA SER A 77 -5.54 -1.92 -2.79
C SER A 77 -5.85 -0.45 -2.59
N GLY A 78 -4.87 0.40 -2.85
CA GLY A 78 -5.04 1.85 -2.78
C GLY A 78 -3.86 2.61 -3.34
N LEU A 79 -4.01 3.93 -3.36
CA LEU A 79 -2.95 4.85 -3.73
C LEU A 79 -1.86 4.84 -2.67
N CYS A 80 -0.64 5.18 -3.11
CA CYS A 80 0.51 5.36 -2.24
C CYS A 80 1.33 6.54 -2.75
N ALA A 81 1.61 7.52 -1.90
CA ALA A 81 2.54 8.60 -2.18
C ALA A 81 3.98 8.09 -2.16
N HIS A 82 4.86 8.80 -2.83
CA HIS A 82 6.31 8.62 -2.78
C HIS A 82 7.00 9.91 -2.33
N GLY A 83 8.31 9.87 -2.17
CA GLY A 83 9.10 11.01 -1.73
C GLY A 83 9.32 12.03 -2.83
N CYS A 84 9.26 13.33 -2.47
CA CYS A 84 9.42 14.45 -3.40
C CYS A 84 10.88 14.67 -3.86
N GLY A 85 11.86 14.06 -3.16
CA GLY A 85 13.27 14.32 -3.45
C GLY A 85 13.61 15.82 -3.27
N SER A 86 14.15 16.42 -4.30
CA SER A 86 14.48 17.86 -4.34
C SER A 86 13.29 18.76 -4.75
N MET A 87 12.13 18.17 -5.07
CA MET A 87 10.93 18.94 -5.44
C MET A 87 10.21 19.48 -4.19
N PRO A 88 9.39 20.52 -4.32
CA PRO A 88 8.58 21.03 -3.21
C PRO A 88 7.66 19.95 -2.65
N TRP A 89 7.57 19.89 -1.33
CA TRP A 89 6.68 19.01 -0.62
C TRP A 89 5.20 19.30 -0.90
N GLY A 90 4.40 18.26 -1.05
CA GLY A 90 2.94 18.37 -1.20
C GLY A 90 2.46 18.66 -2.62
N GLU A 91 3.34 18.70 -3.62
CA GLU A 91 2.89 18.83 -5.02
C GLU A 91 2.01 17.63 -5.44
N THR A 92 0.90 17.94 -6.14
CA THR A 92 -0.13 16.97 -6.53
C THR A 92 0.11 16.30 -7.88
N TYR A 93 1.22 16.61 -8.55
CA TYR A 93 1.55 16.00 -9.84
C TYR A 93 2.96 15.45 -9.80
N THR A 94 3.08 14.17 -10.08
CA THR A 94 4.39 13.59 -10.42
C THR A 94 4.77 14.07 -11.82
N LYS A 95 5.46 15.20 -11.90
CA LYS A 95 5.94 15.79 -13.17
C LYS A 95 7.12 15.01 -13.74
N THR A 96 7.79 14.22 -12.91
CA THR A 96 8.96 13.41 -13.26
C THR A 96 8.79 11.99 -12.71
N LYS A 97 9.59 11.05 -13.24
CA LYS A 97 9.64 9.70 -12.65
C LYS A 97 10.16 9.78 -11.21
N PRO A 98 9.61 9.00 -10.27
CA PRO A 98 10.11 8.96 -8.90
C PRO A 98 11.62 8.66 -8.86
N VAL A 99 12.33 9.37 -7.99
CA VAL A 99 13.73 9.09 -7.68
C VAL A 99 13.76 8.31 -6.36
N PHE A 100 14.56 7.27 -6.29
CA PHE A 100 14.68 6.43 -5.10
C PHE A 100 16.05 6.61 -4.47
N SER A 101 16.09 6.75 -3.15
CA SER A 101 17.34 6.92 -2.41
C SER A 101 17.18 6.45 -0.97
N ASN A 102 18.25 5.87 -0.41
CA ASN A 102 18.38 5.51 1.01
C ASN A 102 19.17 6.55 1.80
N THR A 103 19.64 7.62 1.13
CA THR A 103 20.42 8.69 1.78
C THR A 103 19.52 9.45 2.77
N PRO A 104 19.97 9.69 4.02
CA PRO A 104 19.29 10.58 4.94
C PRO A 104 19.03 11.96 4.29
N ASP A 105 17.92 12.58 4.64
CA ASP A 105 17.48 13.90 4.17
C ASP A 105 17.29 14.03 2.64
N SER A 106 17.33 12.90 1.91
CA SER A 106 17.06 12.90 0.46
C SER A 106 15.59 13.12 0.12
N HIS A 107 14.67 13.01 1.08
CA HIS A 107 13.22 13.03 0.89
C HIS A 107 12.70 12.03 -0.15
N CYS A 108 13.52 11.07 -0.58
CA CYS A 108 13.15 10.04 -1.54
C CYS A 108 12.60 8.80 -0.82
N THR A 109 11.72 8.06 -1.48
CA THR A 109 11.38 6.69 -1.08
C THR A 109 12.59 5.78 -1.30
N ALA A 110 12.85 4.85 -0.38
CA ALA A 110 13.86 3.80 -0.55
C ALA A 110 13.17 2.49 -0.97
N LEU A 111 13.71 1.82 -1.98
CA LEU A 111 13.21 0.52 -2.44
C LEU A 111 13.76 -0.59 -1.55
N GLY A 112 13.04 -1.70 -1.49
CA GLY A 112 13.47 -2.91 -0.80
C GLY A 112 12.41 -3.49 0.12
N LYS A 113 12.82 -4.55 0.84
CA LYS A 113 12.01 -5.25 1.83
C LYS A 113 12.11 -4.56 3.18
N TYR A 114 10.98 -4.46 3.86
CA TYR A 114 10.87 -3.91 5.21
C TYR A 114 10.15 -4.89 6.14
N LYS A 115 10.62 -4.97 7.38
CA LYS A 115 9.82 -5.52 8.47
C LYS A 115 8.91 -4.41 9.01
N ILE A 116 7.61 -4.65 9.05
CA ILE A 116 6.68 -3.77 9.76
C ILE A 116 6.94 -3.92 11.26
N GLY A 117 7.21 -2.81 11.92
CA GLY A 117 7.55 -2.74 13.33
C GLY A 117 6.43 -2.21 14.20
N LYS A 118 6.80 -1.47 15.25
CA LYS A 118 5.86 -0.97 16.26
C LYS A 118 4.82 -0.04 15.67
N ARG A 119 3.55 -0.26 16.06
CA ARG A 119 2.44 0.67 15.84
C ARG A 119 2.62 1.91 16.72
N GLY A 120 2.41 3.08 16.17
CA GLY A 120 2.54 4.36 16.85
C GLY A 120 1.44 5.34 16.45
N TYR A 121 1.52 6.54 17.04
CA TYR A 121 0.67 7.66 16.68
C TYR A 121 1.25 8.42 15.48
N SER A 122 0.38 8.84 14.57
CA SER A 122 0.69 9.76 13.48
C SER A 122 -0.18 11.01 13.61
N GLN A 123 0.38 12.18 13.33
CA GLN A 123 -0.44 13.40 13.19
C GLN A 123 -1.22 13.44 11.86
N TRP A 124 -1.00 12.48 10.96
CA TRP A 124 -1.59 12.39 9.63
C TRP A 124 -2.70 11.34 9.55
N GLY A 125 -3.65 11.57 8.68
CA GLY A 125 -4.67 10.61 8.28
C GLY A 125 -5.51 10.08 9.45
N ILE A 126 -5.51 8.76 9.67
CA ILE A 126 -6.28 8.10 10.75
C ILE A 126 -5.51 8.06 12.09
N ASN A 127 -4.48 8.87 12.24
CA ASN A 127 -3.63 8.96 13.44
C ASN A 127 -2.88 7.67 13.81
N VAL A 128 -2.57 6.83 12.83
CA VAL A 128 -1.84 5.58 13.00
C VAL A 128 -0.63 5.54 12.09
N ASN A 129 0.49 5.06 12.61
CA ASN A 129 1.65 4.68 11.80
C ASN A 129 2.24 3.34 12.25
N TYR A 130 3.08 2.78 11.40
CA TYR A 130 3.92 1.61 11.68
C TYR A 130 5.36 1.92 11.30
N LEU A 131 6.28 1.79 12.26
CA LEU A 131 7.71 1.94 12.01
C LEU A 131 8.20 0.90 11.01
N LEU A 132 9.00 1.29 10.04
CA LEU A 132 9.55 0.38 9.03
C LEU A 132 11.04 0.13 9.27
N HIS A 133 11.40 -1.15 9.40
CA HIS A 133 12.79 -1.59 9.51
C HIS A 133 13.26 -2.07 8.14
N GLY A 134 14.19 -1.35 7.52
CA GLY A 134 14.79 -1.76 6.25
C GLY A 134 15.64 -3.03 6.40
N LEU A 135 15.49 -3.96 5.49
CA LEU A 135 16.14 -5.29 5.54
C LEU A 135 17.23 -5.47 4.50
N GLU A 136 17.47 -4.47 3.66
CA GLU A 136 18.40 -4.51 2.53
C GLU A 136 19.31 -3.25 2.54
N SER A 137 20.45 -3.28 1.88
CA SER A 137 21.37 -2.13 1.77
C SER A 137 20.68 -0.91 1.14
N THR A 138 19.69 -1.14 0.29
CA THR A 138 18.89 -0.11 -0.38
C THR A 138 17.96 0.66 0.55
N ASN A 139 17.72 0.18 1.80
CA ASN A 139 16.79 0.79 2.75
C ASN A 139 17.22 0.67 4.22
N ASN A 140 18.45 0.25 4.52
CA ASN A 140 18.94 0.04 5.90
C ASN A 140 18.97 1.32 6.75
N ASN A 141 18.88 2.50 6.16
CA ASN A 141 18.75 3.76 6.88
C ASN A 141 17.31 4.09 7.32
N ALA A 142 16.34 3.21 7.06
CA ALA A 142 14.92 3.49 7.32
C ALA A 142 14.64 3.97 8.75
N ILE A 143 15.25 3.33 9.78
CA ILE A 143 15.11 3.74 11.18
C ILE A 143 15.71 5.13 11.41
N LYS A 144 16.94 5.37 10.94
CA LYS A 144 17.62 6.67 11.05
C LYS A 144 16.80 7.79 10.38
N ARG A 145 16.14 7.46 9.25
CA ARG A 145 15.29 8.36 8.49
C ARG A 145 13.85 8.44 9.03
N GLN A 146 13.51 7.71 10.08
CA GLN A 146 12.17 7.66 10.69
C GLN A 146 11.08 7.27 9.68
N ILE A 147 11.39 6.34 8.77
CA ILE A 147 10.43 5.88 7.76
C ILE A 147 9.31 5.08 8.41
N VAL A 148 8.08 5.48 8.15
CA VAL A 148 6.86 4.85 8.66
C VAL A 148 5.85 4.60 7.53
N LEU A 149 5.07 3.53 7.65
CA LEU A 149 3.82 3.39 6.89
C LEU A 149 2.73 4.17 7.64
N HIS A 150 2.09 5.11 6.98
CA HIS A 150 1.00 5.89 7.56
C HIS A 150 -0.05 6.25 6.51
N SER A 151 -1.21 6.75 6.93
CA SER A 151 -2.13 7.37 6.00
C SER A 151 -1.97 8.89 5.96
N TRP A 152 -2.37 9.47 4.84
CA TRP A 152 -2.42 10.91 4.64
C TRP A 152 -3.75 11.26 3.97
N SER A 153 -4.52 12.20 4.55
CA SER A 153 -5.87 12.53 4.07
C SER A 153 -5.90 13.09 2.65
N ASP A 154 -4.78 13.68 2.19
CA ASP A 154 -4.64 14.19 0.83
C ASP A 154 -4.34 13.08 -0.20
N VAL A 155 -4.01 11.88 0.26
CA VAL A 155 -3.93 10.69 -0.59
C VAL A 155 -5.33 10.10 -0.71
N ALA A 156 -5.94 10.26 -1.89
CA ALA A 156 -7.33 9.84 -2.12
C ALA A 156 -7.52 8.32 -1.91
N ASP A 157 -8.73 7.93 -1.48
CA ASP A 157 -9.12 6.52 -1.33
C ASP A 157 -9.53 5.84 -2.66
N LYS A 158 -9.51 6.60 -3.76
CA LYS A 158 -9.83 6.14 -5.13
C LYS A 158 -8.74 6.60 -6.09
N GLU A 159 -8.60 5.90 -7.22
CA GLU A 159 -7.71 6.33 -8.29
C GLU A 159 -8.05 7.74 -8.79
N VAL A 160 -7.01 8.51 -9.04
CA VAL A 160 -7.10 9.92 -9.50
C VAL A 160 -6.37 10.13 -10.84
N TYR A 161 -5.87 9.05 -11.45
CA TYR A 161 -5.20 9.12 -12.76
C TYR A 161 -6.05 9.92 -13.78
N PRO A 162 -5.46 10.82 -14.59
CA PRO A 162 -4.03 11.06 -14.81
C PRO A 162 -3.33 11.94 -13.75
N ASN A 163 -4.06 12.45 -12.76
CA ASN A 163 -3.44 13.17 -11.64
C ASN A 163 -2.66 12.17 -10.75
N GLY A 164 -1.61 12.68 -10.08
CA GLY A 164 -0.86 11.90 -9.09
C GLY A 164 -1.37 12.11 -7.66
N THR A 165 -0.73 11.44 -6.71
CA THR A 165 -0.82 11.75 -5.29
C THR A 165 0.11 12.91 -4.95
N PRO A 166 -0.14 13.64 -3.85
CA PRO A 166 0.86 14.55 -3.29
C PRO A 166 2.13 13.77 -2.94
N GLU A 167 3.28 14.43 -3.03
CA GLU A 167 4.59 13.83 -2.76
C GLU A 167 5.04 14.16 -1.34
N GLY A 168 5.48 13.13 -0.60
CA GLY A 168 5.92 13.23 0.79
C GLY A 168 7.44 13.26 0.95
N TRP A 169 7.92 12.93 2.16
CA TRP A 169 9.35 12.86 2.48
C TRP A 169 9.91 11.43 2.52
N GLY A 170 9.38 10.57 1.64
CA GLY A 170 9.89 9.22 1.44
C GLY A 170 9.17 8.12 2.19
N CYS A 171 8.35 8.44 3.19
CA CYS A 171 7.43 7.49 3.79
C CYS A 171 6.40 7.00 2.77
N PRO A 172 6.06 5.69 2.74
CA PRO A 172 4.89 5.22 2.01
C PRO A 172 3.62 5.71 2.72
N ALA A 173 3.04 6.82 2.23
CA ALA A 173 1.79 7.36 2.71
C ALA A 173 0.63 6.90 1.82
N ILE A 174 -0.42 6.33 2.41
CA ILE A 174 -1.55 5.70 1.73
C ILE A 174 -2.87 6.38 2.07
N GLY A 175 -3.93 6.08 1.32
CA GLY A 175 -5.28 6.56 1.62
C GLY A 175 -5.82 6.00 2.94
N ASN A 176 -6.72 6.75 3.57
CA ASN A 176 -7.27 6.43 4.89
C ASN A 176 -7.99 5.08 4.92
N LYS A 177 -8.73 4.75 3.86
CA LYS A 177 -9.48 3.48 3.75
C LYS A 177 -8.54 2.27 3.76
N LEU A 178 -7.48 2.30 2.94
CA LEU A 178 -6.51 1.21 2.92
C LEU A 178 -5.79 1.08 4.26
N MET A 179 -5.40 2.21 4.89
CA MET A 179 -4.74 2.17 6.19
C MET A 179 -5.61 1.56 7.29
N LYS A 180 -6.93 1.82 7.31
CA LYS A 180 -7.87 1.16 8.25
C LYS A 180 -7.87 -0.36 8.06
N THR A 181 -7.88 -0.83 6.81
CA THR A 181 -7.83 -2.27 6.50
C THR A 181 -6.50 -2.88 6.94
N LEU A 182 -5.37 -2.21 6.65
CA LEU A 182 -4.05 -2.68 7.06
C LEU A 182 -3.89 -2.69 8.58
N ASP A 183 -4.33 -1.63 9.29
CA ASP A 183 -4.26 -1.55 10.75
C ASP A 183 -5.05 -2.69 11.42
N ALA A 184 -6.23 -3.03 10.90
CA ALA A 184 -7.01 -4.17 11.39
C ALA A 184 -6.23 -5.48 11.22
N LYS A 185 -5.71 -5.74 10.01
CA LYS A 185 -4.96 -6.97 9.70
C LYS A 185 -3.64 -7.09 10.48
N LEU A 186 -2.92 -6.00 10.63
CA LEU A 186 -1.64 -5.98 11.34
C LEU A 186 -1.80 -6.24 12.84
N LYS A 187 -2.93 -5.89 13.44
CA LYS A 187 -3.25 -6.19 14.84
C LYS A 187 -3.65 -7.64 15.11
N GLU A 188 -4.05 -8.38 14.06
CA GLU A 188 -4.45 -9.79 14.17
C GLU A 188 -3.26 -10.75 14.19
N THR A 189 -2.03 -10.31 13.93
CA THR A 189 -0.86 -11.20 13.84
C THR A 189 0.25 -10.81 14.82
N GLU A 190 0.82 -11.83 15.46
CA GLU A 190 2.01 -11.68 16.31
C GLU A 190 3.32 -11.81 15.51
N LYS A 191 3.27 -12.46 14.33
CA LYS A 191 4.44 -12.62 13.47
C LYS A 191 4.74 -11.33 12.72
N PRO A 192 6.04 -11.00 12.53
CA PRO A 192 6.42 -9.85 11.71
C PRO A 192 5.82 -9.95 10.30
N VAL A 193 5.30 -8.84 9.79
CA VAL A 193 4.76 -8.76 8.44
C VAL A 193 5.78 -8.11 7.51
N LEU A 194 5.90 -8.64 6.30
CA LEU A 194 6.72 -8.07 5.24
C LEU A 194 5.94 -6.98 4.49
N LEU A 195 6.59 -5.83 4.32
CA LEU A 195 6.23 -4.82 3.33
C LEU A 195 7.37 -4.75 2.31
N TRP A 196 7.06 -4.79 1.01
CA TRP A 196 8.05 -4.71 -0.04
C TRP A 196 7.73 -3.57 -1.02
N ILE A 197 8.62 -2.58 -1.10
CA ILE A 197 8.56 -1.48 -2.08
C ILE A 197 9.49 -1.84 -3.23
N PHE A 198 8.96 -1.91 -4.44
CA PHE A 198 9.72 -2.26 -5.65
C PHE A 198 9.31 -1.38 -6.84
N ASN A 199 10.11 -1.43 -7.91
CA ASN A 199 9.90 -0.64 -9.12
C ASN A 199 10.16 -1.50 -10.38
#